data_4b35a62f2a9aa2df011b7df76cac2437
#
_entry.id   4b35a62f2a9aa2df011b7df76cac2437
#
_cell.length_a   1.000
_cell.length_b   1.000
_cell.length_c   1.000
_cell.angle_alpha   90.00
_cell.angle_beta   90.00
_cell.angle_gamma   90.00
#
_symmetry.space_group_name_H-M   'P 1'
#
loop_
_entity.id
_entity.type
_entity.pdbx_description
1 polymer ?
#
loop_
_entity_poly.entity_id
_entity_poly.type
_entity_poly.pdbx_seq_one_letter_code
_entity_poly.pdbx_strand_id
1 'polypeptide(L)'
;PLSEQVTTNHMLVRLALVTLYLFTLVACTTVEKQQRTIYSNDIEVDETIAIQQAYPESVLRVATLNLAHGRKDSLNQLFVLEDSFKENLGDIANILNNHNPHVVALQEADADSRWSGGFDHVEYLASAAGYPWRTHESNAESWLFSFGTALLSALPLSETIKHTFESSPPTLDKGFVLAQIDWPYGDGKKTRKLDILSVHLDFSRQSVREQQIKEMIEILSARMNPTIIMGDFNSEWLAETSVIQALATKSRFTTYRPDSAGYNTYKDKRLDWILITRDLEFVNYQVLPDTLSDHAMVVADIRFKADETDMAKKPVTGFEPKK
;
A
#
# COMPACT_ATOMS: atom_id res chain seq x y z
N PRO A 1 -27.00 -2.96 48.89
CA PRO A 1 -27.14 -3.02 47.41
C PRO A 1 -26.82 -1.68 46.71
N LEU A 2 -27.30 -0.52 47.22
CA LEU A 2 -27.05 0.80 46.58
C LEU A 2 -25.61 1.28 46.76
N SER A 3 -24.93 0.94 47.86
CA SER A 3 -23.54 1.34 48.14
C SER A 3 -22.52 0.59 47.27
N GLU A 4 -22.79 -0.66 46.87
CA GLU A 4 -21.91 -1.44 45.99
C GLU A 4 -21.97 -0.97 44.54
N GLN A 5 -23.13 -0.57 44.05
CA GLN A 5 -23.27 0.00 42.69
C GLN A 5 -22.57 1.34 42.53
N VAL A 6 -22.54 2.17 43.53
CA VAL A 6 -21.83 3.48 43.55
C VAL A 6 -20.34 3.28 43.49
N THR A 7 -19.79 2.33 44.29
CA THR A 7 -18.35 2.02 44.27
C THR A 7 -17.89 1.41 42.96
N THR A 8 -18.67 0.55 42.33
CA THR A 8 -18.36 -0.06 41.03
C THR A 8 -18.34 0.99 39.89
N ASN A 9 -19.31 1.91 39.91
CA ASN A 9 -19.33 2.99 38.91
C ASN A 9 -18.12 3.95 39.08
N HIS A 10 -17.72 4.28 40.29
CA HIS A 10 -16.52 5.10 40.54
C HIS A 10 -15.24 4.40 40.10
N MET A 11 -15.17 3.08 40.22
CA MET A 11 -14.01 2.29 39.77
C MET A 11 -13.92 2.23 38.24
N LEU A 12 -15.05 2.03 37.54
CA LEU A 12 -15.12 2.05 36.07
C LEU A 12 -14.79 3.41 35.50
N VAL A 13 -15.28 4.51 36.09
CA VAL A 13 -14.93 5.88 35.67
C VAL A 13 -13.44 6.17 35.89
N ARG A 14 -12.87 5.73 37.00
CA ARG A 14 -11.41 5.88 37.27
C ARG A 14 -10.58 5.04 36.28
N LEU A 15 -11.02 3.83 35.95
CA LEU A 15 -10.34 2.99 34.97
C LEU A 15 -10.40 3.61 33.56
N ALA A 16 -11.56 4.16 33.17
CA ALA A 16 -11.73 4.87 31.90
C ALA A 16 -10.89 6.16 31.82
N LEU A 17 -10.77 6.90 32.91
CA LEU A 17 -9.92 8.09 32.99
C LEU A 17 -8.42 7.74 32.97
N VAL A 18 -8.02 6.64 33.59
CA VAL A 18 -6.61 6.17 33.55
C VAL A 18 -6.27 5.65 32.15
N THR A 19 -7.17 4.94 31.48
CA THR A 19 -6.96 4.52 30.08
C THR A 19 -6.92 5.72 29.13
N LEU A 20 -7.79 6.71 29.31
CA LEU A 20 -7.75 7.95 28.51
C LEU A 20 -6.45 8.74 28.76
N TYR A 21 -5.99 8.81 30.02
CA TYR A 21 -4.74 9.48 30.38
C TYR A 21 -3.49 8.74 29.86
N LEU A 22 -3.51 7.40 29.85
CA LEU A 22 -2.47 6.59 29.22
C LEU A 22 -2.45 6.78 27.70
N PHE A 23 -3.60 6.90 27.05
CA PHE A 23 -3.69 7.22 25.61
C PHE A 23 -3.13 8.62 25.30
N THR A 24 -3.38 9.62 26.15
CA THR A 24 -2.82 10.97 25.98
C THR A 24 -1.31 11.01 26.23
N LEU A 25 -0.78 10.21 27.16
CA LEU A 25 0.66 10.11 27.41
C LEU A 25 1.40 9.41 26.26
N VAL A 26 0.80 8.39 25.62
CA VAL A 26 1.38 7.74 24.45
C VAL A 26 1.40 8.71 23.26
N ALA A 27 0.38 9.54 23.09
CA ALA A 27 0.36 10.57 22.05
C ALA A 27 1.42 11.67 22.26
N CYS A 28 1.83 11.93 23.50
CA CYS A 28 2.87 12.92 23.81
C CYS A 28 4.31 12.41 23.67
N THR A 29 4.52 11.11 23.43
CA THR A 29 5.87 10.53 23.27
C THR A 29 6.24 10.23 21.82
N THR A 30 5.39 10.57 20.86
CA THR A 30 5.78 10.53 19.43
C THR A 30 6.78 11.65 19.19
N VAL A 31 7.99 11.29 18.81
CA VAL A 31 8.92 12.27 18.25
C VAL A 31 8.23 12.82 17.00
N GLU A 32 7.86 14.10 17.00
CA GLU A 32 7.36 14.75 15.79
C GLU A 32 8.40 14.55 14.69
N LYS A 33 8.14 13.62 13.78
CA LYS A 33 8.90 13.55 12.55
C LYS A 33 8.47 14.75 11.70
N GLN A 34 9.40 15.64 11.45
CA GLN A 34 9.20 16.66 10.43
C GLN A 34 9.06 15.95 9.08
N GLN A 35 8.31 16.57 8.15
CA GLN A 35 8.30 16.17 6.75
C GLN A 35 9.72 15.78 6.30
N ARG A 36 9.88 14.55 5.83
CA ARG A 36 11.19 14.02 5.48
C ARG A 36 11.13 13.28 4.15
N THR A 37 12.00 13.65 3.23
CA THR A 37 12.21 12.91 1.99
C THR A 37 13.65 12.40 1.98
N ILE A 38 13.81 11.10 1.80
CA ILE A 38 15.11 10.44 1.67
C ILE A 38 15.17 9.82 0.27
N TYR A 39 16.14 10.26 -0.51
CA TYR A 39 16.52 9.63 -1.77
C TYR A 39 17.64 8.64 -1.45
N SER A 40 17.41 7.37 -1.68
CA SER A 40 18.39 6.35 -1.32
C SER A 40 18.35 5.16 -2.27
N ASN A 41 19.37 4.33 -2.19
CA ASN A 41 19.36 2.97 -2.72
C ASN A 41 19.27 1.97 -1.57
N ASP A 42 18.62 2.36 -0.47
CA ASP A 42 18.41 1.51 0.69
C ASP A 42 17.31 0.49 0.36
N ILE A 43 17.78 -0.58 -0.27
CA ILE A 43 16.97 -1.70 -0.74
C ILE A 43 17.52 -2.93 -0.06
N GLU A 44 16.65 -3.62 0.66
CA GLU A 44 17.00 -4.87 1.29
C GLU A 44 16.82 -6.01 0.29
N VAL A 45 17.84 -6.88 0.21
CA VAL A 45 17.87 -8.04 -0.70
C VAL A 45 18.11 -9.29 0.11
N ASP A 46 17.21 -10.25 0.02
CA ASP A 46 17.41 -11.58 0.54
C ASP A 46 18.00 -12.47 -0.56
N GLU A 47 19.32 -12.64 -0.54
CA GLU A 47 20.06 -13.46 -1.52
C GLU A 47 19.75 -14.96 -1.42
N THR A 48 19.09 -15.40 -0.36
CA THR A 48 18.72 -16.82 -0.19
C THR A 48 17.47 -17.18 -0.99
N ILE A 49 16.67 -16.18 -1.40
CA ILE A 49 15.48 -16.38 -2.22
C ILE A 49 15.89 -16.41 -3.70
N ALA A 50 15.49 -17.46 -4.41
CA ALA A 50 15.78 -17.58 -5.84
C ALA A 50 15.11 -16.47 -6.64
N ILE A 51 15.89 -15.65 -7.34
CA ILE A 51 15.38 -14.61 -8.22
C ILE A 51 14.72 -15.29 -9.44
N GLN A 52 13.43 -15.05 -9.64
CA GLN A 52 12.75 -15.46 -10.85
C GLN A 52 13.28 -14.66 -12.05
N GLN A 53 14.06 -15.30 -12.92
CA GLN A 53 14.79 -14.62 -14.00
C GLN A 53 13.95 -14.26 -15.22
N ALA A 54 12.73 -14.73 -15.38
CA ALA A 54 11.95 -14.48 -16.58
C ALA A 54 10.46 -14.34 -16.27
N TYR A 55 9.95 -13.15 -16.46
CA TYR A 55 8.52 -12.96 -16.66
C TYR A 55 8.25 -12.94 -18.15
N PRO A 56 7.64 -14.00 -18.72
CA PRO A 56 7.46 -14.13 -20.18
C PRO A 56 6.38 -13.20 -20.72
N GLU A 57 5.66 -12.50 -19.87
CA GLU A 57 4.51 -11.69 -20.24
C GLU A 57 4.76 -10.20 -20.02
N SER A 58 4.28 -9.40 -20.98
CA SER A 58 4.28 -7.92 -20.89
C SER A 58 3.26 -7.39 -19.87
N VAL A 59 2.73 -8.26 -18.99
CA VAL A 59 1.71 -7.95 -17.99
C VAL A 59 2.32 -8.00 -16.60
N LEU A 60 2.36 -6.85 -15.95
CA LEU A 60 2.79 -6.70 -14.58
C LEU A 60 1.60 -6.92 -13.64
N ARG A 61 1.67 -7.93 -12.79
CA ARG A 61 0.70 -8.12 -11.72
C ARG A 61 1.19 -7.40 -10.47
N VAL A 62 0.32 -6.57 -9.90
CA VAL A 62 0.59 -5.84 -8.66
C VAL A 62 -0.51 -6.11 -7.64
N ALA A 63 -0.17 -5.98 -6.36
CA ALA A 63 -1.14 -6.08 -5.26
C ALA A 63 -0.94 -4.94 -4.26
N THR A 64 -2.01 -4.57 -3.55
CA THR A 64 -1.94 -3.67 -2.40
C THR A 64 -2.80 -4.18 -1.26
N LEU A 65 -2.30 -4.04 -0.03
CA LEU A 65 -2.99 -4.42 1.20
C LEU A 65 -2.56 -3.52 2.36
N ASN A 66 -3.54 -2.90 3.02
CA ASN A 66 -3.33 -2.36 4.36
C ASN A 66 -3.31 -3.54 5.34
N LEU A 67 -2.19 -3.76 6.03
CA LEU A 67 -1.97 -4.93 6.90
C LEU A 67 -2.71 -4.84 8.23
N ALA A 68 -3.22 -3.64 8.59
CA ALA A 68 -3.78 -3.40 9.91
C ALA A 68 -2.87 -3.94 11.03
N HIS A 69 -1.56 -3.70 10.93
CA HIS A 69 -0.56 -4.18 11.89
C HIS A 69 -0.54 -5.72 12.07
N GLY A 70 -0.98 -6.49 11.08
CA GLY A 70 -1.07 -7.95 11.15
C GLY A 70 -2.17 -8.49 12.09
N ARG A 71 -3.06 -7.63 12.60
CA ARG A 71 -4.11 -8.03 13.57
C ARG A 71 -5.33 -8.70 12.94
N LYS A 72 -5.36 -8.86 11.61
CA LYS A 72 -6.51 -9.36 10.85
C LYS A 72 -7.74 -8.48 11.09
N ASP A 73 -8.85 -9.04 11.55
CA ASP A 73 -10.11 -8.35 11.89
C ASP A 73 -10.27 -8.07 13.41
N SER A 74 -9.23 -8.32 14.21
CA SER A 74 -9.25 -7.99 15.64
C SER A 74 -9.35 -6.49 15.88
N LEU A 75 -10.08 -6.08 16.92
CA LEU A 75 -10.36 -4.67 17.21
C LEU A 75 -9.09 -3.84 17.51
N ASN A 76 -8.07 -4.48 18.09
CA ASN A 76 -6.82 -3.80 18.44
C ASN A 76 -5.67 -4.82 18.51
N GLN A 77 -4.50 -4.46 17.96
CA GLN A 77 -3.32 -5.29 17.95
C GLN A 77 -2.79 -5.64 19.35
N LEU A 78 -3.02 -4.82 20.36
CA LEU A 78 -2.60 -5.09 21.75
C LEU A 78 -3.31 -6.30 22.40
N PHE A 79 -4.39 -6.78 21.80
CA PHE A 79 -5.14 -7.96 22.25
C PHE A 79 -4.82 -9.22 21.44
N VAL A 80 -3.90 -9.12 20.47
CA VAL A 80 -3.48 -10.24 19.62
C VAL A 80 -2.22 -10.86 20.20
N LEU A 81 -2.15 -12.18 20.27
CA LEU A 81 -0.96 -12.92 20.71
C LEU A 81 0.08 -12.97 19.59
N GLU A 82 1.37 -13.06 19.93
CA GLU A 82 2.48 -13.12 18.96
C GLU A 82 2.28 -14.21 17.91
N ASP A 83 1.93 -15.41 18.32
CA ASP A 83 1.70 -16.54 17.41
C ASP A 83 0.57 -16.25 16.39
N SER A 84 -0.47 -15.51 16.82
CA SER A 84 -1.57 -15.13 15.93
C SER A 84 -1.16 -14.11 14.88
N PHE A 85 -0.19 -13.21 15.16
CA PHE A 85 0.37 -12.33 14.13
C PHE A 85 1.09 -13.15 13.06
N LYS A 86 1.92 -14.14 13.44
CA LYS A 86 2.63 -15.01 12.50
C LYS A 86 1.67 -15.87 11.68
N GLU A 87 0.59 -16.37 12.29
CA GLU A 87 -0.46 -17.10 11.59
C GLU A 87 -1.17 -16.20 10.55
N ASN A 88 -1.61 -15.00 10.96
CA ASN A 88 -2.27 -14.06 10.06
C ASN A 88 -1.36 -13.64 8.88
N LEU A 89 -0.10 -13.34 9.15
CA LEU A 89 0.88 -13.00 8.10
C LEU A 89 1.20 -14.22 7.22
N GLY A 90 1.17 -15.43 7.78
CA GLY A 90 1.28 -16.68 7.03
C GLY A 90 0.11 -16.88 6.06
N ASP A 91 -1.12 -16.57 6.48
CA ASP A 91 -2.30 -16.56 5.60
C ASP A 91 -2.10 -15.57 4.43
N ILE A 92 -1.62 -14.36 4.72
CA ILE A 92 -1.33 -13.35 3.71
C ILE A 92 -0.26 -13.88 2.74
N ALA A 93 0.83 -14.46 3.25
CA ALA A 93 1.90 -15.02 2.42
C ALA A 93 1.38 -16.14 1.49
N ASN A 94 0.47 -17.00 1.98
CA ASN A 94 -0.16 -18.03 1.17
C ASN A 94 -1.00 -17.45 0.03
N ILE A 95 -1.76 -16.38 0.28
CA ILE A 95 -2.54 -15.69 -0.75
C ILE A 95 -1.62 -15.01 -1.77
N LEU A 96 -0.54 -14.37 -1.31
CA LEU A 96 0.47 -13.78 -2.20
C LEU A 96 1.10 -14.85 -3.09
N ASN A 97 1.45 -16.01 -2.56
CA ASN A 97 1.99 -17.13 -3.33
C ASN A 97 0.97 -17.68 -4.36
N ASN A 98 -0.31 -17.73 -4.03
CA ASN A 98 -1.36 -18.20 -4.93
C ASN A 98 -1.63 -17.22 -6.09
N HIS A 99 -1.60 -15.93 -5.82
CA HIS A 99 -1.85 -14.87 -6.82
C HIS A 99 -0.58 -14.43 -7.54
N ASN A 100 0.59 -14.67 -6.95
CA ASN A 100 1.92 -14.41 -7.49
C ASN A 100 2.07 -12.98 -8.07
N PRO A 101 1.78 -11.90 -7.31
CA PRO A 101 2.05 -10.55 -7.78
C PRO A 101 3.56 -10.30 -7.87
N HIS A 102 3.97 -9.54 -8.89
CA HIS A 102 5.37 -9.17 -9.08
C HIS A 102 5.82 -8.13 -8.06
N VAL A 103 4.91 -7.23 -7.67
CA VAL A 103 5.15 -6.21 -6.65
C VAL A 103 3.93 -6.09 -5.74
N VAL A 104 4.17 -5.96 -4.45
CA VAL A 104 3.16 -5.78 -3.40
C VAL A 104 3.41 -4.48 -2.67
N ALA A 105 2.39 -3.62 -2.58
CA ALA A 105 2.38 -2.42 -1.76
C ALA A 105 1.68 -2.71 -0.43
N LEU A 106 2.35 -2.41 0.67
CA LEU A 106 1.84 -2.64 2.02
C LEU A 106 1.69 -1.31 2.76
N GLN A 107 0.62 -1.19 3.55
CA GLN A 107 0.36 -0.07 4.46
C GLN A 107 0.14 -0.63 5.86
N GLU A 108 0.30 0.21 6.89
CA GLU A 108 0.33 -0.22 8.30
C GLU A 108 1.24 -1.45 8.51
N ALA A 109 2.35 -1.42 7.80
CA ALA A 109 3.36 -2.46 7.84
C ALA A 109 4.33 -2.16 8.98
N ASP A 110 4.37 -3.06 9.96
CA ASP A 110 5.24 -2.90 11.12
C ASP A 110 6.66 -3.39 10.80
N ALA A 111 7.65 -2.60 11.23
CA ALA A 111 9.00 -3.06 11.50
C ALA A 111 9.01 -3.83 12.83
N ASP A 112 10.14 -3.91 13.54
CA ASP A 112 10.18 -4.50 14.88
C ASP A 112 9.38 -3.65 15.87
N SER A 113 8.10 -3.98 16.02
CA SER A 113 7.12 -3.26 16.84
C SER A 113 6.66 -4.11 18.01
N ARG A 114 6.87 -3.59 19.24
CA ARG A 114 6.47 -4.32 20.45
C ARG A 114 4.96 -4.53 20.59
N TRP A 115 4.16 -3.64 20.00
CA TRP A 115 2.70 -3.74 20.08
C TRP A 115 2.10 -4.77 19.12
N SER A 116 2.88 -5.28 18.15
CA SER A 116 2.46 -6.22 17.12
C SER A 116 3.35 -7.46 17.04
N GLY A 117 3.84 -7.93 18.20
CA GLY A 117 4.54 -9.20 18.32
C GLY A 117 6.07 -9.11 18.43
N GLY A 118 6.68 -7.92 18.28
CA GLY A 118 8.13 -7.73 18.47
C GLY A 118 8.98 -8.36 17.37
N PHE A 119 8.51 -8.34 16.13
CA PHE A 119 9.26 -8.78 14.96
C PHE A 119 8.87 -7.96 13.71
N ASP A 120 9.73 -7.97 12.69
CA ASP A 120 9.51 -7.26 11.44
C ASP A 120 8.51 -8.01 10.54
N HIS A 121 7.32 -7.42 10.35
CA HIS A 121 6.26 -7.99 9.51
C HIS A 121 6.62 -7.95 8.02
N VAL A 122 7.36 -6.93 7.59
CA VAL A 122 7.77 -6.77 6.19
C VAL A 122 8.81 -7.83 5.82
N GLU A 123 9.82 -8.04 6.68
CA GLU A 123 10.81 -9.10 6.50
C GLU A 123 10.17 -10.49 6.54
N TYR A 124 9.27 -10.72 7.51
CA TYR A 124 8.56 -11.99 7.62
C TYR A 124 7.76 -12.30 6.35
N LEU A 125 6.95 -11.36 5.86
CA LEU A 125 6.16 -11.52 4.64
C LEU A 125 7.05 -11.70 3.40
N ALA A 126 8.12 -10.92 3.27
CA ALA A 126 9.05 -11.06 2.16
C ALA A 126 9.63 -12.48 2.10
N SER A 127 10.11 -12.99 3.24
CA SER A 127 10.67 -14.33 3.35
C SER A 127 9.61 -15.42 3.10
N ALA A 128 8.45 -15.34 3.77
CA ALA A 128 7.41 -16.36 3.68
C ALA A 128 6.74 -16.42 2.29
N ALA A 129 6.62 -15.28 1.59
CA ALA A 129 6.04 -15.20 0.27
C ALA A 129 7.08 -15.18 -0.88
N GLY A 130 8.38 -15.33 -0.58
CA GLY A 130 9.43 -15.49 -1.57
C GLY A 130 9.75 -14.21 -2.37
N TYR A 131 9.69 -13.03 -1.73
CA TYR A 131 10.09 -11.76 -2.35
C TYR A 131 11.54 -11.41 -1.98
N PRO A 132 12.48 -11.49 -2.93
CA PRO A 132 13.90 -11.21 -2.63
C PRO A 132 14.20 -9.72 -2.41
N TRP A 133 13.35 -8.81 -2.92
CA TRP A 133 13.58 -7.37 -2.87
C TRP A 133 12.52 -6.70 -2.02
N ARG A 134 12.94 -5.83 -1.10
CA ARG A 134 12.03 -5.03 -0.29
C ARG A 134 12.59 -3.64 0.02
N THR A 135 11.70 -2.71 0.26
CA THR A 135 12.01 -1.39 0.83
C THR A 135 10.88 -0.96 1.75
N HIS A 136 11.21 -0.37 2.88
CA HIS A 136 10.26 0.02 3.92
C HIS A 136 10.61 1.40 4.46
N GLU A 137 9.60 2.22 4.74
CA GLU A 137 9.72 3.45 5.50
C GLU A 137 8.79 3.41 6.70
N SER A 138 9.37 3.48 7.90
CA SER A 138 8.61 3.68 9.13
C SER A 138 8.19 5.15 9.22
N ASN A 139 6.96 5.45 8.86
CA ASN A 139 6.41 6.80 8.91
C ASN A 139 6.10 7.23 10.35
N ALA A 140 5.64 6.30 11.20
CA ALA A 140 5.33 6.55 12.61
C ALA A 140 6.20 5.67 13.50
N GLU A 141 6.88 6.29 14.47
CA GLU A 141 7.80 5.62 15.37
C GLU A 141 7.63 6.09 16.82
N SER A 142 7.76 5.14 17.73
CA SER A 142 7.86 5.38 19.17
C SER A 142 8.60 4.22 19.84
N TRP A 143 8.75 4.25 21.18
CA TRP A 143 9.32 3.13 21.93
C TRP A 143 8.46 1.84 21.85
N LEU A 144 7.20 1.96 21.49
CA LEU A 144 6.22 0.87 21.44
C LEU A 144 6.01 0.32 20.02
N PHE A 145 6.12 1.17 19.01
CA PHE A 145 5.83 0.84 17.64
C PHE A 145 6.78 1.52 16.63
N SER A 146 6.91 0.87 15.49
CA SER A 146 7.54 1.40 14.27
C SER A 146 6.81 0.80 13.08
N PHE A 147 6.10 1.63 12.29
CA PHE A 147 5.32 1.15 11.16
C PHE A 147 5.16 2.21 10.06
N GLY A 148 4.81 1.78 8.87
CA GLY A 148 4.60 2.69 7.75
C GLY A 148 4.19 2.00 6.47
N THR A 149 4.88 2.33 5.38
CA THR A 149 4.60 1.83 4.04
C THR A 149 5.77 1.02 3.50
N ALA A 150 5.48 -0.08 2.80
CA ALA A 150 6.53 -0.93 2.23
C ALA A 150 6.19 -1.38 0.81
N LEU A 151 7.22 -1.81 0.09
CA LEU A 151 7.14 -2.53 -1.17
C LEU A 151 7.90 -3.86 -1.04
N LEU A 152 7.25 -4.96 -1.43
CA LEU A 152 7.89 -6.25 -1.69
C LEU A 152 7.94 -6.46 -3.20
N SER A 153 9.03 -7.02 -3.72
CA SER A 153 9.18 -7.22 -5.15
C SER A 153 9.92 -8.51 -5.48
N ALA A 154 9.40 -9.22 -6.46
CA ALA A 154 10.09 -10.31 -7.13
C ALA A 154 11.12 -9.82 -8.16
N LEU A 155 11.07 -8.52 -8.50
CA LEU A 155 11.94 -7.85 -9.45
C LEU A 155 12.95 -6.95 -8.73
N PRO A 156 14.14 -6.74 -9.29
CA PRO A 156 15.10 -5.79 -8.76
C PRO A 156 14.49 -4.39 -8.61
N LEU A 157 14.59 -3.85 -7.41
CA LEU A 157 14.23 -2.47 -7.11
C LEU A 157 15.43 -1.55 -7.27
N SER A 158 15.20 -0.29 -7.61
CA SER A 158 16.22 0.76 -7.69
C SER A 158 15.62 2.12 -7.35
N GLU A 159 16.46 3.13 -7.16
CA GLU A 159 16.09 4.55 -6.97
C GLU A 159 14.92 4.74 -5.99
N THR A 160 15.11 4.38 -4.72
CA THR A 160 14.05 4.49 -3.72
C THR A 160 13.89 5.93 -3.22
N ILE A 161 12.62 6.30 -2.98
CA ILE A 161 12.25 7.52 -2.26
C ILE A 161 11.40 7.11 -1.08
N LYS A 162 11.84 7.46 0.12
CA LYS A 162 11.11 7.28 1.37
C LYS A 162 10.63 8.64 1.85
N HIS A 163 9.32 8.81 2.03
CA HIS A 163 8.74 10.10 2.37
C HIS A 163 7.74 9.98 3.51
N THR A 164 7.95 10.75 4.56
CA THR A 164 6.99 10.98 5.62
C THR A 164 6.39 12.38 5.43
N PHE A 165 5.07 12.45 5.31
CA PHE A 165 4.32 13.70 5.16
C PHE A 165 4.46 14.61 6.37
N GLU A 166 4.12 15.89 6.20
CA GLU A 166 4.02 16.82 7.31
C GLU A 166 3.12 16.26 8.41
N SER A 167 3.63 16.27 9.65
CA SER A 167 2.91 15.76 10.81
C SER A 167 1.58 16.46 11.02
N SER A 168 0.56 15.71 11.33
CA SER A 168 -0.82 16.20 11.45
C SER A 168 -1.53 15.68 12.69
N PRO A 169 -1.07 16.02 13.91
CA PRO A 169 -1.70 15.56 15.15
C PRO A 169 -3.21 15.82 15.20
N PRO A 170 -4.00 14.96 15.85
CA PRO A 170 -3.61 13.83 16.70
C PRO A 170 -3.39 12.51 15.95
N THR A 171 -3.45 12.47 14.62
CA THR A 171 -3.18 11.26 13.84
C THR A 171 -1.69 10.96 13.78
N LEU A 172 -1.33 9.67 13.77
CA LEU A 172 0.05 9.24 13.56
C LEU A 172 0.50 9.55 12.13
N ASP A 173 1.79 9.81 11.97
CA ASP A 173 2.37 10.20 10.71
C ASP A 173 2.13 9.15 9.63
N LYS A 174 1.94 9.62 8.42
CA LYS A 174 1.69 8.86 7.21
C LYS A 174 2.75 9.19 6.16
N GLY A 175 2.80 8.42 5.10
CA GLY A 175 3.80 8.65 4.07
C GLY A 175 3.66 7.72 2.89
N PHE A 176 4.75 7.64 2.12
CA PHE A 176 4.88 6.69 1.04
C PHE A 176 6.32 6.21 0.86
N VAL A 177 6.44 5.05 0.25
CA VAL A 177 7.70 4.58 -0.32
C VAL A 177 7.52 4.38 -1.82
N LEU A 178 8.49 4.83 -2.60
CA LEU A 178 8.59 4.66 -4.04
C LEU A 178 9.85 3.87 -4.36
N ALA A 179 9.75 2.97 -5.33
CA ALA A 179 10.90 2.34 -5.95
C ALA A 179 10.70 2.23 -7.46
N GLN A 180 11.79 2.06 -8.20
CA GLN A 180 11.79 1.90 -9.64
C GLN A 180 12.09 0.44 -10.01
N ILE A 181 11.42 -0.07 -11.04
CA ILE A 181 11.73 -1.35 -11.69
C ILE A 181 11.97 -1.13 -13.17
N ASP A 182 12.71 -2.04 -13.80
CA ASP A 182 12.77 -2.15 -15.25
C ASP A 182 11.74 -3.17 -15.73
N TRP A 183 10.76 -2.71 -16.56
CA TRP A 183 9.69 -3.58 -17.04
C TRP A 183 9.66 -3.72 -18.57
N PRO A 184 9.52 -4.94 -19.09
CA PRO A 184 9.43 -5.18 -20.53
C PRO A 184 8.20 -4.51 -21.16
N TYR A 185 8.35 -4.00 -22.38
CA TYR A 185 7.25 -3.43 -23.15
C TYR A 185 7.33 -3.84 -24.64
N GLY A 186 6.23 -3.67 -25.37
CA GLY A 186 6.12 -4.04 -26.78
C GLY A 186 6.28 -5.53 -27.00
N ASP A 187 7.31 -5.92 -27.77
CA ASP A 187 7.66 -7.32 -28.08
C ASP A 187 8.49 -8.01 -26.96
N GLY A 188 8.63 -7.35 -25.82
CA GLY A 188 9.41 -7.86 -24.67
C GLY A 188 10.92 -7.69 -24.79
N LYS A 189 11.45 -7.15 -25.90
CA LYS A 189 12.89 -6.95 -26.11
C LYS A 189 13.43 -5.65 -25.55
N LYS A 190 12.55 -4.73 -25.20
CA LYS A 190 12.88 -3.43 -24.63
C LYS A 190 12.32 -3.33 -23.21
N THR A 191 13.03 -2.64 -22.35
CA THR A 191 12.55 -2.31 -21.00
C THR A 191 12.33 -0.80 -20.87
N ARG A 192 11.38 -0.42 -20.04
CA ARG A 192 11.16 0.96 -19.58
C ARG A 192 11.20 1.00 -18.07
N LYS A 193 11.73 2.08 -17.57
CA LYS A 193 11.67 2.38 -16.13
C LYS A 193 10.22 2.66 -15.73
N LEU A 194 9.79 2.06 -14.65
CA LEU A 194 8.45 2.17 -14.10
C LEU A 194 8.58 2.48 -12.61
N ASP A 195 8.01 3.58 -12.17
CA ASP A 195 7.96 3.97 -10.77
C ASP A 195 6.75 3.28 -10.10
N ILE A 196 6.99 2.64 -8.97
CA ILE A 196 5.94 1.98 -8.18
C ILE A 196 5.95 2.56 -6.77
N LEU A 197 4.78 2.89 -6.27
CA LEU A 197 4.63 3.62 -5.02
C LEU A 197 3.57 2.96 -4.13
N SER A 198 3.92 2.74 -2.85
CA SER A 198 3.00 2.39 -1.78
C SER A 198 2.71 3.62 -0.94
N VAL A 199 1.44 4.02 -0.81
CA VAL A 199 1.03 5.22 -0.06
C VAL A 199 -0.02 4.89 1.00
N HIS A 200 0.04 5.62 2.11
CA HIS A 200 -1.01 5.65 3.12
C HIS A 200 -1.31 7.10 3.50
N LEU A 201 -2.55 7.55 3.28
CA LEU A 201 -3.00 8.91 3.59
C LEU A 201 -3.74 9.00 4.93
N ASP A 202 -3.89 10.21 5.45
CA ASP A 202 -4.64 10.49 6.68
C ASP A 202 -6.09 10.01 6.59
N PHE A 203 -6.55 9.26 7.61
CA PHE A 203 -7.90 8.70 7.62
C PHE A 203 -8.97 9.70 8.08
N SER A 204 -8.59 10.73 8.83
CA SER A 204 -9.53 11.55 9.60
C SER A 204 -9.89 12.87 8.91
N ARG A 205 -8.92 13.52 8.24
CA ARG A 205 -9.08 14.89 7.73
C ARG A 205 -8.80 14.99 6.24
N GLN A 206 -9.78 15.48 5.53
CA GLN A 206 -9.69 15.71 4.11
C GLN A 206 -8.60 16.73 3.74
N SER A 207 -8.56 17.88 4.42
CA SER A 207 -7.55 18.92 4.16
C SER A 207 -6.12 18.42 4.32
N VAL A 208 -5.89 17.48 5.25
CA VAL A 208 -4.61 16.81 5.41
C VAL A 208 -4.32 15.92 4.21
N ARG A 209 -5.28 15.10 3.74
CA ARG A 209 -5.12 14.29 2.53
C ARG A 209 -4.80 15.14 1.31
N GLU A 210 -5.46 16.28 1.14
CA GLU A 210 -5.20 17.22 0.03
C GLU A 210 -3.75 17.74 0.08
N GLN A 211 -3.25 18.09 1.27
CA GLN A 211 -1.87 18.51 1.46
C GLN A 211 -0.88 17.36 1.16
N GLN A 212 -1.15 16.16 1.68
CA GLN A 212 -0.33 14.96 1.42
C GLN A 212 -0.25 14.61 -0.06
N ILE A 213 -1.37 14.71 -0.79
CA ILE A 213 -1.39 14.52 -2.25
C ILE A 213 -0.54 15.58 -2.96
N LYS A 214 -0.59 16.83 -2.51
CA LYS A 214 0.22 17.90 -3.09
C LYS A 214 1.72 17.61 -2.92
N GLU A 215 2.15 17.23 -1.72
CA GLU A 215 3.54 16.82 -1.44
C GLU A 215 3.98 15.65 -2.33
N MET A 216 3.16 14.61 -2.43
CA MET A 216 3.43 13.46 -3.29
C MET A 216 3.57 13.85 -4.76
N ILE A 217 2.66 14.67 -5.29
CA ILE A 217 2.68 15.11 -6.69
C ILE A 217 3.87 16.00 -6.98
N GLU A 218 4.29 16.86 -6.06
CA GLU A 218 5.52 17.68 -6.21
C GLU A 218 6.74 16.77 -6.41
N ILE A 219 6.89 15.71 -5.63
CA ILE A 219 7.98 14.74 -5.78
C ILE A 219 7.86 13.98 -7.11
N LEU A 220 6.66 13.49 -7.45
CA LEU A 220 6.42 12.73 -8.67
C LEU A 220 6.53 13.57 -9.95
N SER A 221 6.30 14.89 -9.88
CA SER A 221 6.40 15.79 -11.04
C SER A 221 7.83 15.94 -11.56
N ALA A 222 8.82 15.74 -10.71
CA ALA A 222 10.23 15.72 -11.07
C ALA A 222 10.63 14.41 -11.81
N ARG A 223 9.76 13.39 -11.77
CA ARG A 223 9.97 12.07 -12.37
C ARG A 223 9.08 11.92 -13.59
N MET A 224 9.68 11.64 -14.74
CA MET A 224 8.95 11.52 -16.02
C MET A 224 8.57 10.08 -16.34
N ASN A 225 8.82 9.13 -15.44
CA ASN A 225 8.53 7.73 -15.66
C ASN A 225 7.02 7.45 -15.63
N PRO A 226 6.52 6.46 -16.38
CA PRO A 226 5.26 5.82 -16.09
C PRO A 226 5.21 5.40 -14.61
N THR A 227 4.06 5.55 -13.98
CA THR A 227 3.97 5.40 -12.52
C THR A 227 2.72 4.61 -12.14
N ILE A 228 2.86 3.70 -11.18
CA ILE A 228 1.76 3.02 -10.49
C ILE A 228 1.77 3.48 -9.03
N ILE A 229 0.66 4.05 -8.57
CA ILE A 229 0.45 4.41 -7.16
C ILE A 229 -0.57 3.44 -6.58
N MET A 230 -0.22 2.79 -5.48
CA MET A 230 -1.08 1.81 -4.80
C MET A 230 -1.16 2.12 -3.32
N GLY A 231 -2.29 1.84 -2.70
CA GLY A 231 -2.39 1.93 -1.26
C GLY A 231 -3.73 2.40 -0.73
N ASP A 232 -3.74 2.71 0.55
CA ASP A 232 -4.89 3.23 1.27
C ASP A 232 -4.90 4.77 1.20
N PHE A 233 -5.80 5.27 0.37
CA PHE A 233 -5.99 6.72 0.20
C PHE A 233 -6.97 7.31 1.19
N ASN A 234 -7.66 6.48 2.00
CA ASN A 234 -8.68 6.93 2.93
C ASN A 234 -9.71 7.87 2.29
N SER A 235 -10.00 7.67 1.00
CA SER A 235 -10.86 8.52 0.19
C SER A 235 -11.68 7.69 -0.79
N GLU A 236 -12.98 7.95 -0.85
CA GLU A 236 -13.88 7.35 -1.81
C GLU A 236 -13.96 8.21 -3.09
N TRP A 237 -14.23 7.59 -4.24
CA TRP A 237 -14.40 8.31 -5.50
C TRP A 237 -15.54 9.31 -5.47
N LEU A 238 -16.71 8.91 -4.95
CA LEU A 238 -17.92 9.72 -4.92
C LEU A 238 -17.99 10.69 -3.72
N ALA A 239 -16.94 10.77 -2.90
CA ALA A 239 -16.90 11.79 -1.86
C ALA A 239 -16.92 13.20 -2.47
N GLU A 240 -17.59 14.15 -1.82
CA GLU A 240 -17.72 15.54 -2.29
C GLU A 240 -16.37 16.17 -2.66
N THR A 241 -15.31 15.73 -1.99
CA THR A 241 -13.94 16.21 -2.17
C THR A 241 -12.97 15.05 -2.22
N SER A 242 -13.14 14.23 -3.25
CA SER A 242 -12.31 13.04 -3.48
C SER A 242 -10.91 13.41 -3.95
N VAL A 243 -9.89 13.01 -3.19
CA VAL A 243 -8.49 13.14 -3.63
C VAL A 243 -8.19 12.22 -4.82
N ILE A 244 -8.92 11.10 -4.96
CA ILE A 244 -8.79 10.18 -6.10
C ILE A 244 -9.29 10.85 -7.38
N GLN A 245 -10.46 11.51 -7.33
CA GLN A 245 -10.93 12.31 -8.47
C GLN A 245 -9.96 13.44 -8.82
N ALA A 246 -9.41 14.12 -7.82
CA ALA A 246 -8.44 15.19 -8.04
C ALA A 246 -7.19 14.66 -8.76
N LEU A 247 -6.66 13.51 -8.36
CA LEU A 247 -5.55 12.84 -9.03
C LEU A 247 -5.90 12.45 -10.48
N ALA A 248 -7.07 11.87 -10.71
CA ALA A 248 -7.50 11.44 -12.03
C ALA A 248 -7.80 12.60 -12.99
N THR A 249 -8.34 13.72 -12.49
CA THR A 249 -8.78 14.85 -13.32
C THR A 249 -7.71 15.93 -13.50
N LYS A 250 -6.90 16.19 -12.46
CA LYS A 250 -5.91 17.26 -12.44
C LYS A 250 -4.48 16.78 -12.72
N SER A 251 -4.27 15.48 -12.85
CA SER A 251 -2.96 14.89 -13.12
C SER A 251 -3.01 13.88 -14.28
N ARG A 252 -1.92 13.15 -14.48
CA ARG A 252 -1.76 12.15 -15.54
C ARG A 252 -2.25 10.75 -15.14
N PHE A 253 -2.93 10.59 -14.01
CA PHE A 253 -3.36 9.29 -13.50
C PHE A 253 -4.78 8.92 -13.94
N THR A 254 -5.05 7.62 -13.91
CA THR A 254 -6.37 7.02 -14.07
C THR A 254 -6.49 5.81 -13.14
N THR A 255 -7.72 5.38 -12.85
CA THR A 255 -7.99 4.18 -12.05
C THR A 255 -9.06 3.31 -12.69
N TYR A 256 -9.20 2.09 -12.19
CA TYR A 256 -10.12 1.11 -12.76
C TYR A 256 -11.55 1.34 -12.28
N ARG A 257 -12.49 1.57 -13.23
CA ARG A 257 -13.95 1.65 -13.00
C ARG A 257 -14.32 2.34 -11.68
N PRO A 258 -13.98 3.62 -11.50
CA PRO A 258 -14.08 4.29 -10.21
C PRO A 258 -15.52 4.38 -9.68
N ASP A 259 -16.52 4.47 -10.57
CA ASP A 259 -17.94 4.63 -10.21
C ASP A 259 -18.68 3.28 -10.04
N SER A 260 -17.99 2.15 -10.24
CA SER A 260 -18.61 0.82 -10.22
C SER A 260 -18.67 0.25 -8.83
N ALA A 261 -19.79 -0.37 -8.48
CA ALA A 261 -19.93 -1.17 -7.26
C ALA A 261 -19.10 -2.47 -7.32
N GLY A 262 -18.90 -3.11 -6.17
CA GLY A 262 -18.23 -4.41 -6.08
C GLY A 262 -16.71 -4.33 -5.91
N TYR A 263 -16.16 -3.15 -5.64
CA TYR A 263 -14.74 -2.93 -5.38
C TYR A 263 -14.47 -2.36 -3.99
N ASN A 264 -15.37 -2.60 -3.03
CA ASN A 264 -15.17 -2.17 -1.64
C ASN A 264 -13.99 -2.91 -1.02
N THR A 265 -13.14 -2.17 -0.31
CA THR A 265 -11.94 -2.70 0.33
C THR A 265 -11.98 -2.60 1.84
N TYR A 266 -12.80 -1.70 2.38
CA TYR A 266 -13.02 -1.54 3.81
C TYR A 266 -14.52 -1.37 4.10
N LYS A 267 -15.15 -2.39 4.68
CA LYS A 267 -16.60 -2.43 4.90
C LYS A 267 -17.38 -2.16 3.60
N ASP A 268 -18.19 -1.10 3.59
CA ASP A 268 -18.97 -0.63 2.44
C ASP A 268 -18.24 0.40 1.55
N LYS A 269 -16.95 0.66 1.82
CA LYS A 269 -16.15 1.71 1.16
C LYS A 269 -15.02 1.14 0.32
N ARG A 270 -14.69 1.83 -0.75
CA ARG A 270 -13.46 1.62 -1.51
C ARG A 270 -12.43 2.67 -1.11
N LEU A 271 -11.47 2.29 -0.26
CA LEU A 271 -10.42 3.18 0.26
C LEU A 271 -9.05 2.87 -0.34
N ASP A 272 -8.85 1.61 -0.74
CA ASP A 272 -7.61 1.14 -1.35
C ASP A 272 -7.73 1.20 -2.87
N TRP A 273 -6.77 1.86 -3.49
CA TRP A 273 -6.80 2.16 -4.91
C TRP A 273 -5.48 1.80 -5.59
N ILE A 274 -5.58 1.49 -6.89
CA ILE A 274 -4.45 1.43 -7.81
C ILE A 274 -4.69 2.48 -8.87
N LEU A 275 -3.78 3.46 -8.97
CA LEU A 275 -3.77 4.50 -9.98
C LEU A 275 -2.57 4.29 -10.90
N ILE A 276 -2.77 4.47 -12.19
CA ILE A 276 -1.74 4.31 -13.21
C ILE A 276 -1.65 5.53 -14.10
N THR A 277 -0.47 5.84 -14.59
CA THR A 277 -0.30 6.87 -15.64
C THR A 277 -0.93 6.42 -16.95
N ARG A 278 -1.27 7.37 -17.82
CA ARG A 278 -1.99 7.12 -19.07
C ARG A 278 -1.23 6.29 -20.12
N ASP A 279 0.07 6.10 -19.92
CA ASP A 279 0.91 5.17 -20.72
C ASP A 279 0.60 3.69 -20.45
N LEU A 280 -0.07 3.43 -19.33
CA LEU A 280 -0.42 2.11 -18.83
C LEU A 280 -1.92 1.85 -19.03
N GLU A 281 -2.30 0.57 -19.05
CA GLU A 281 -3.71 0.15 -19.04
C GLU A 281 -3.90 -1.05 -18.11
N PHE A 282 -5.10 -1.13 -17.53
CA PHE A 282 -5.52 -2.31 -16.77
C PHE A 282 -5.95 -3.43 -17.71
N VAL A 283 -5.38 -4.61 -17.51
CA VAL A 283 -5.80 -5.85 -18.15
C VAL A 283 -6.86 -6.57 -17.31
N ASN A 284 -6.61 -6.60 -15.99
CA ASN A 284 -7.53 -7.17 -14.99
C ASN A 284 -7.46 -6.34 -13.70
N TYR A 285 -8.52 -6.45 -12.87
CA TYR A 285 -8.57 -5.82 -11.56
C TYR A 285 -9.57 -6.58 -10.70
N GLN A 286 -9.19 -6.95 -9.50
CA GLN A 286 -10.03 -7.67 -8.57
C GLN A 286 -9.76 -7.24 -7.12
N VAL A 287 -10.79 -7.31 -6.30
CA VAL A 287 -10.70 -7.25 -4.84
C VAL A 287 -10.89 -8.68 -4.34
N LEU A 288 -9.94 -9.18 -3.55
CA LEU A 288 -9.99 -10.55 -3.08
C LEU A 288 -11.02 -10.69 -1.94
N PRO A 289 -11.78 -11.79 -1.90
CA PRO A 289 -12.79 -12.01 -0.87
C PRO A 289 -12.22 -12.48 0.47
N ASP A 290 -10.91 -12.74 0.53
CA ASP A 290 -10.25 -13.32 1.69
C ASP A 290 -10.14 -12.30 2.83
N THR A 291 -10.47 -12.72 4.04
CA THR A 291 -10.31 -11.89 5.24
C THR A 291 -8.87 -11.99 5.74
N LEU A 292 -8.01 -11.14 5.21
CA LEU A 292 -6.58 -11.05 5.53
C LEU A 292 -6.26 -9.92 6.51
N SER A 293 -7.10 -8.91 6.50
CA SER A 293 -7.03 -7.68 7.29
C SER A 293 -8.46 -7.16 7.46
N ASP A 294 -8.67 -6.05 8.14
CA ASP A 294 -9.92 -5.30 8.05
C ASP A 294 -10.06 -4.56 6.70
N HIS A 295 -9.00 -4.56 5.89
CA HIS A 295 -9.00 -4.19 4.48
C HIS A 295 -8.91 -5.43 3.58
N ALA A 296 -9.54 -5.40 2.42
CA ALA A 296 -9.42 -6.43 1.39
C ALA A 296 -8.23 -6.14 0.46
N MET A 297 -7.51 -7.18 0.09
CA MET A 297 -6.41 -7.07 -0.88
C MET A 297 -6.94 -6.74 -2.27
N VAL A 298 -6.29 -5.81 -2.94
CA VAL A 298 -6.56 -5.48 -4.35
C VAL A 298 -5.43 -6.02 -5.22
N VAL A 299 -5.79 -6.73 -6.30
CA VAL A 299 -4.83 -7.25 -7.29
C VAL A 299 -5.19 -6.70 -8.66
N ALA A 300 -4.19 -6.25 -9.42
CA ALA A 300 -4.38 -5.78 -10.78
C ALA A 300 -3.29 -6.31 -11.72
N ASP A 301 -3.70 -6.60 -12.94
CA ASP A 301 -2.83 -6.88 -14.07
C ASP A 301 -2.74 -5.62 -14.94
N ILE A 302 -1.52 -5.13 -15.15
CA ILE A 302 -1.24 -3.85 -15.83
C ILE A 302 -0.22 -4.09 -16.93
N ARG A 303 -0.36 -3.38 -18.04
CA ARG A 303 0.65 -3.38 -19.11
C ARG A 303 0.85 -1.98 -19.69
N PHE A 304 1.94 -1.81 -20.42
CA PHE A 304 2.10 -0.64 -21.28
C PHE A 304 1.09 -0.71 -22.42
N LYS A 305 0.49 0.43 -22.75
CA LYS A 305 -0.30 0.55 -23.99
C LYS A 305 0.60 0.31 -25.20
N ALA A 306 0.06 -0.33 -26.21
CA ALA A 306 0.77 -0.47 -27.49
C ALA A 306 1.03 0.93 -28.08
N ASP A 307 2.27 1.19 -28.49
CA ASP A 307 2.59 2.41 -29.24
C ASP A 307 1.78 2.42 -30.54
N GLU A 308 1.17 3.57 -30.90
CA GLU A 308 0.41 3.70 -32.15
C GLU A 308 1.25 3.33 -33.38
N THR A 309 2.58 3.52 -33.31
CA THR A 309 3.55 3.10 -34.33
C THR A 309 3.71 1.60 -34.49
N ASP A 310 3.46 0.80 -33.43
CA ASP A 310 3.51 -0.66 -33.48
C ASP A 310 2.18 -1.25 -33.99
N MET A 311 1.07 -0.57 -33.78
CA MET A 311 -0.24 -0.97 -34.33
C MET A 311 -0.28 -0.82 -35.86
N ALA A 312 0.39 0.18 -36.41
CA ALA A 312 0.49 0.39 -37.87
C ALA A 312 1.33 -0.67 -38.60
N LYS A 313 2.12 -1.47 -37.88
CA LYS A 313 2.99 -2.52 -38.40
C LYS A 313 2.36 -3.92 -38.44
N LYS A 314 1.17 -4.12 -37.86
CA LYS A 314 0.46 -5.40 -38.02
C LYS A 314 -0.09 -5.45 -39.46
N PRO A 315 0.34 -6.42 -40.26
CA PRO A 315 -0.21 -6.57 -41.62
C PRO A 315 -1.71 -6.82 -41.49
N VAL A 316 -2.51 -6.09 -42.26
CA VAL A 316 -3.92 -6.38 -42.44
C VAL A 316 -3.98 -7.73 -43.16
N THR A 317 -4.08 -8.82 -42.40
CA THR A 317 -4.23 -10.14 -42.95
C THR A 317 -5.65 -10.29 -43.52
N GLY A 318 -5.74 -10.28 -44.87
CA GLY A 318 -6.64 -11.13 -45.58
C GLY A 318 -8.10 -10.74 -45.63
N PHE A 319 -8.46 -9.89 -46.57
CA PHE A 319 -9.74 -10.04 -47.24
C PHE A 319 -9.48 -10.94 -48.47
N GLU A 320 -9.72 -12.26 -48.38
CA GLU A 320 -9.89 -13.10 -49.53
C GLU A 320 -11.34 -12.94 -50.05
N PRO A 321 -11.57 -12.48 -51.28
CA PRO A 321 -12.90 -12.48 -51.86
C PRO A 321 -13.31 -13.91 -52.18
N LYS A 322 -14.42 -14.36 -51.59
CA LYS A 322 -15.07 -15.62 -52.01
C LYS A 322 -15.43 -15.53 -53.48
N LYS A 323 -14.89 -16.49 -54.25
CA LYS A 323 -15.35 -16.81 -55.59
C LYS A 323 -16.71 -17.51 -55.58
#